data_9762c73bc01fd5165d0d19a7a5c68f35
#
_entry.id   9762c73bc01fd5165d0d19a7a5c68f35
#
_cell.length_a   1.000
_cell.length_b   1.000
_cell.length_c   1.000
_cell.angle_alpha   90.00
_cell.angle_beta   90.00
_cell.angle_gamma   90.00
#
_symmetry.space_group_name_H-M   'P 1'
#
loop_
_entity.id
_entity.type
_entity.pdbx_description
1 polymer ?
#
loop_
_entity_poly.entity_id
_entity_poly.type
_entity_poly.pdbx_seq_one_letter_code
_entity_poly.pdbx_strand_id
1 'polypeptide(L)'
;MPVSSSPLDDVLPHRKPMVLIDEIVAFDAAAGSLTAAVTATREWSENWTAIEFMAQTAAALAGKVDRLGGYTGPARPGFLLGTRRLDLDLDRFEVGALYLVTATCAFSDAETASFECVVTQARDGAVVAKATLNAYRPQDIRGFMTAQRE
;
A
#
# COMPACT_ATOMS: atom_id res chain seq x y z
N MET A 1 21.69 -15.48 4.73
CA MET A 1 20.67 -15.23 4.37
C MET A 1 20.56 -14.34 3.35
N PRO A 2 20.06 -14.54 2.55
CA PRO A 2 20.06 -13.80 1.51
C PRO A 2 19.18 -12.80 1.56
N VAL A 3 19.38 -11.90 1.48
CA VAL A 3 18.58 -11.05 1.40
C VAL A 3 18.25 -10.69 0.40
N SER A 4 18.39 -10.95 -0.19
CA SER A 4 17.94 -10.79 -1.14
C SER A 4 17.27 -9.75 -1.56
N SER A 5 16.75 -9.79 -2.46
CA SER A 5 15.97 -8.94 -3.09
C SER A 5 15.14 -8.30 -2.18
N SER A 6 14.81 -7.18 -2.40
CA SER A 6 13.87 -6.53 -1.63
C SER A 6 12.60 -7.32 -1.64
N PRO A 7 12.09 -7.70 -0.50
CA PRO A 7 10.80 -8.36 -0.43
C PRO A 7 9.71 -7.57 -1.08
N LEU A 8 9.87 -6.26 -1.25
CA LEU A 8 8.87 -5.42 -1.89
C LEU A 8 8.73 -5.74 -3.38
N ASP A 9 9.80 -6.14 -4.04
CA ASP A 9 9.73 -6.46 -5.47
C ASP A 9 8.79 -7.62 -5.75
N ASP A 10 8.59 -8.51 -4.77
CA ASP A 10 7.71 -9.65 -4.94
C ASP A 10 6.24 -9.30 -4.82
N VAL A 11 5.92 -8.23 -4.13
CA VAL A 11 4.53 -7.90 -3.82
C VAL A 11 4.04 -6.58 -4.38
N LEU A 12 4.95 -5.70 -4.81
CA LEU A 12 4.56 -4.43 -5.41
C LEU A 12 4.85 -4.41 -6.90
N PRO A 13 3.90 -3.96 -7.71
CA PRO A 13 4.16 -3.72 -9.11
C PRO A 13 4.98 -2.45 -9.33
N HIS A 14 5.07 -1.60 -8.30
CA HIS A 14 5.83 -0.36 -8.37
C HIS A 14 7.33 -0.64 -8.41
N ARG A 15 8.07 0.24 -9.03
CA ARG A 15 9.54 0.16 -9.07
C ARG A 15 10.11 1.55 -8.83
N LYS A 16 11.33 1.60 -8.33
CA LYS A 16 12.01 2.87 -8.07
C LYS A 16 12.00 3.74 -9.31
N PRO A 17 11.82 5.05 -9.17
CA PRO A 17 11.74 5.80 -7.90
C PRO A 17 10.33 5.88 -7.32
N MET A 18 9.39 5.13 -7.84
CA MET A 18 8.00 5.22 -7.41
C MET A 18 7.65 4.33 -6.21
N VAL A 19 8.59 3.56 -5.67
CA VAL A 19 8.34 2.80 -4.46
C VAL A 19 8.62 3.71 -3.28
N LEU A 20 7.57 4.09 -2.56
CA LEU A 20 7.67 5.03 -1.45
C LEU A 20 7.77 4.38 -0.08
N ILE A 21 7.29 3.15 0.07
CA ILE A 21 7.45 2.44 1.33
C ILE A 21 8.84 1.80 1.37
N ASP A 22 9.47 1.80 2.52
CA ASP A 22 10.85 1.33 2.65
C ASP A 22 10.94 -0.16 2.91
N GLU A 23 10.07 -0.68 3.77
CA GLU A 23 10.07 -2.10 4.09
C GLU A 23 8.76 -2.51 4.73
N ILE A 24 8.47 -3.80 4.69
CA ILE A 24 7.32 -4.37 5.38
C ILE A 24 7.82 -4.78 6.76
N VAL A 25 7.19 -4.24 7.81
CA VAL A 25 7.61 -4.54 9.19
C VAL A 25 6.69 -5.54 9.87
N ALA A 26 5.49 -5.75 9.38
CA ALA A 26 4.56 -6.74 9.97
C ALA A 26 3.54 -7.17 8.93
N PHE A 27 3.16 -8.43 8.98
CA PHE A 27 2.12 -8.99 8.12
C PHE A 27 1.36 -10.02 8.93
N ASP A 28 0.06 -9.86 9.05
CA ASP A 28 -0.82 -10.79 9.76
C ASP A 28 -1.87 -11.30 8.78
N ALA A 29 -1.65 -12.49 8.25
CA ALA A 29 -2.56 -13.07 7.26
C ALA A 29 -3.95 -13.31 7.84
N ALA A 30 -4.04 -13.73 9.11
CA ALA A 30 -5.32 -14.01 9.72
C ALA A 30 -6.15 -12.74 9.90
N ALA A 31 -5.51 -11.65 10.26
CA ALA A 31 -6.20 -10.37 10.41
C ALA A 31 -6.36 -9.63 9.09
N GLY A 32 -5.68 -10.07 8.04
CA GLY A 32 -5.71 -9.38 6.76
C GLY A 32 -5.08 -8.01 6.83
N SER A 33 -3.95 -7.88 7.55
CA SER A 33 -3.31 -6.57 7.73
C SER A 33 -1.81 -6.63 7.46
N LEU A 34 -1.26 -5.49 7.08
CA LEU A 34 0.16 -5.35 6.83
C LEU A 34 0.59 -3.94 7.24
N THR A 35 1.74 -3.85 7.88
CA THR A 35 2.33 -2.57 8.26
C THR A 35 3.65 -2.38 7.52
N ALA A 36 3.83 -1.22 6.92
CA ALA A 36 5.06 -0.85 6.24
C ALA A 36 5.69 0.35 6.92
N ALA A 37 6.99 0.48 6.79
CA ALA A 37 7.74 1.62 7.31
C ALA A 37 8.06 2.58 6.16
N VAL A 38 7.93 3.87 6.42
CA VAL A 38 8.24 4.92 5.45
C VAL A 38 9.07 5.99 6.15
N THR A 39 10.22 6.33 5.58
CA THR A 39 10.96 7.51 6.01
C THR A 39 10.60 8.63 5.04
N ALA A 40 10.06 9.73 5.56
CA ALA A 40 9.63 10.82 4.69
C ALA A 40 10.81 11.50 4.05
N THR A 41 10.69 11.83 2.76
CA THR A 41 11.72 12.54 2.02
C THR A 41 11.18 13.90 1.60
N ARG A 42 12.07 14.77 1.17
CA ARG A 42 11.66 16.10 0.74
C ARG A 42 10.69 16.03 -0.44
N GLU A 43 10.92 15.10 -1.37
CA GLU A 43 10.08 14.97 -2.51
C GLU A 43 8.69 14.50 -2.18
N TRP A 44 8.54 13.69 -1.15
CA TRP A 44 7.27 13.07 -0.79
C TRP A 44 6.86 13.47 0.63
N SER A 45 6.88 14.80 0.91
CA SER A 45 6.54 15.29 2.24
C SER A 45 5.19 16.01 2.30
N GLU A 46 4.55 16.27 1.19
CA GLU A 46 3.22 16.88 1.19
C GLU A 46 2.23 15.93 1.88
N ASN A 47 1.27 16.48 2.61
CA ASN A 47 0.37 15.64 3.41
C ASN A 47 -0.49 14.69 2.55
N TRP A 48 -0.85 15.09 1.33
CA TRP A 48 -1.64 14.23 0.44
C TRP A 48 -0.89 12.98 0.00
N THR A 49 0.44 12.95 0.16
CA THR A 49 1.24 11.78 -0.17
C THR A 49 0.84 10.58 0.69
N ALA A 50 0.15 10.83 1.82
CA ALA A 50 -0.37 9.76 2.66
C ALA A 50 -1.21 8.77 1.84
N ILE A 51 -1.96 9.25 0.85
CA ILE A 51 -2.78 8.37 0.01
C ILE A 51 -1.90 7.38 -0.74
N GLU A 52 -0.77 7.84 -1.27
CA GLU A 52 0.14 6.96 -2.00
C GLU A 52 0.83 5.98 -1.06
N PHE A 53 1.22 6.42 0.14
CA PHE A 53 1.78 5.51 1.14
C PHE A 53 0.78 4.41 1.48
N MET A 54 -0.48 4.78 1.67
CA MET A 54 -1.55 3.84 1.98
C MET A 54 -1.82 2.90 0.82
N ALA A 55 -1.86 3.43 -0.41
CA ALA A 55 -2.12 2.61 -1.59
C ALA A 55 -1.02 1.58 -1.81
N GLN A 56 0.23 1.96 -1.62
CA GLN A 56 1.33 1.01 -1.77
C GLN A 56 1.33 -0.04 -0.66
N THR A 57 0.96 0.35 0.56
CA THR A 57 0.85 -0.60 1.66
C THR A 57 -0.27 -1.60 1.40
N ALA A 58 -1.41 -1.13 0.89
CA ALA A 58 -2.53 -2.01 0.53
C ALA A 58 -2.13 -2.94 -0.62
N ALA A 59 -1.37 -2.43 -1.60
CA ALA A 59 -0.89 -3.26 -2.70
C ALA A 59 0.07 -4.34 -2.19
N ALA A 60 0.94 -4.00 -1.23
CA ALA A 60 1.85 -4.97 -0.64
C ALA A 60 1.08 -6.05 0.12
N LEU A 61 0.01 -5.67 0.83
CA LEU A 61 -0.86 -6.62 1.51
C LEU A 61 -1.47 -7.60 0.51
N ALA A 62 -2.03 -7.08 -0.58
CA ALA A 62 -2.63 -7.91 -1.60
C ALA A 62 -1.60 -8.86 -2.22
N GLY A 63 -0.38 -8.36 -2.45
CA GLY A 63 0.71 -9.18 -2.99
C GLY A 63 1.12 -10.29 -2.06
N LYS A 64 1.17 -10.03 -0.75
CA LYS A 64 1.49 -11.06 0.24
C LYS A 64 0.42 -12.14 0.27
N VAL A 65 -0.84 -11.74 0.19
CA VAL A 65 -1.95 -12.69 0.18
C VAL A 65 -1.89 -13.55 -1.09
N ASP A 66 -1.57 -12.94 -2.24
CA ASP A 66 -1.40 -13.69 -3.48
C ASP A 66 -0.30 -14.75 -3.34
N ARG A 67 0.83 -14.38 -2.75
CA ARG A 67 1.93 -15.35 -2.59
C ARG A 67 1.55 -16.49 -1.68
N LEU A 68 0.82 -16.20 -0.60
CA LEU A 68 0.34 -17.26 0.29
C LEU A 68 -0.63 -18.20 -0.43
N GLY A 69 -1.40 -17.68 -1.36
CA GLY A 69 -2.34 -18.48 -2.15
C GLY A 69 -1.70 -19.24 -3.29
N GLY A 70 -0.37 -19.16 -3.43
CA GLY A 70 0.34 -19.94 -4.45
C GLY A 70 0.67 -19.20 -5.73
N TYR A 71 0.32 -17.93 -5.84
CA TYR A 71 0.63 -17.17 -7.05
C TYR A 71 2.13 -16.95 -7.15
N THR A 72 2.73 -17.27 -8.28
CA THR A 72 4.16 -17.17 -8.48
C THR A 72 4.57 -16.20 -9.60
N GLY A 73 3.61 -15.55 -10.23
CA GLY A 73 3.89 -14.60 -11.31
C GLY A 73 4.36 -13.25 -10.78
N PRO A 74 4.54 -12.26 -11.66
CA PRO A 74 4.92 -10.92 -11.23
C PRO A 74 3.81 -10.28 -10.40
N ALA A 75 4.17 -9.27 -9.58
CA ALA A 75 3.20 -8.58 -8.77
C ALA A 75 2.08 -8.00 -9.63
N ARG A 76 0.84 -8.25 -9.25
CA ARG A 76 -0.29 -7.79 -10.04
C ARG A 76 -0.61 -6.35 -9.74
N PRO A 77 -0.81 -5.51 -10.76
CA PRO A 77 -1.19 -4.13 -10.49
C PRO A 77 -2.62 -4.04 -10.01
N GLY A 78 -2.89 -3.10 -9.14
CA GLY A 78 -4.23 -2.74 -8.71
C GLY A 78 -4.48 -1.29 -9.08
N PHE A 79 -5.73 -0.92 -9.19
CA PHE A 79 -6.11 0.44 -9.54
C PHE A 79 -6.95 1.03 -8.42
N LEU A 80 -6.52 2.17 -7.89
CA LEU A 80 -7.25 2.86 -6.86
C LEU A 80 -8.50 3.46 -7.48
N LEU A 81 -9.66 3.08 -6.98
CA LEU A 81 -10.93 3.60 -7.45
C LEU A 81 -11.33 4.85 -6.71
N GLY A 82 -10.98 4.95 -5.45
CA GLY A 82 -11.33 6.11 -4.66
C GLY A 82 -10.85 6.02 -3.24
N THR A 83 -10.92 7.17 -2.57
CA THR A 83 -10.54 7.32 -1.17
C THR A 83 -11.74 7.89 -0.45
N ARG A 84 -12.12 7.30 0.68
CA ARG A 84 -13.19 7.83 1.51
C ARG A 84 -12.66 8.15 2.88
N ARG A 85 -13.31 9.10 3.52
CA ARG A 85 -13.02 9.42 4.92
C ARG A 85 -11.56 9.75 5.15
N LEU A 86 -10.96 10.49 4.22
CA LEU A 86 -9.57 10.88 4.36
C LEU A 86 -9.45 11.95 5.44
N ASP A 87 -8.72 11.63 6.49
CA ASP A 87 -8.40 12.57 7.56
C ASP A 87 -6.90 12.77 7.58
N LEU A 88 -6.45 14.00 7.44
CA LEU A 88 -5.03 14.35 7.49
C LEU A 88 -4.81 15.29 8.66
N ASP A 89 -4.07 14.81 9.67
CA ASP A 89 -3.82 15.58 10.87
C ASP A 89 -2.41 16.13 10.90
N LEU A 90 -1.86 16.44 9.75
CA LEU A 90 -0.55 17.08 9.66
C LEU A 90 -0.53 17.93 8.41
N ASP A 91 0.25 19.00 8.45
CA ASP A 91 0.43 19.85 7.28
C ASP A 91 1.40 19.23 6.30
N ARG A 92 2.46 18.64 6.81
CA ARG A 92 3.48 17.97 6.00
C ARG A 92 4.10 16.85 6.81
N PHE A 93 4.59 15.83 6.12
CA PHE A 93 5.42 14.82 6.76
C PHE A 93 6.78 15.45 7.07
N GLU A 94 7.33 15.13 8.23
CA GLU A 94 8.63 15.66 8.64
C GLU A 94 9.73 14.89 7.92
N VAL A 95 10.53 15.59 7.11
CA VAL A 95 11.60 14.96 6.34
C VAL A 95 12.58 14.25 7.28
N GLY A 96 12.87 13.01 7.00
CA GLY A 96 13.75 12.20 7.83
C GLY A 96 13.05 11.45 8.95
N ALA A 97 11.78 11.75 9.23
CA ALA A 97 11.03 11.05 10.28
C ALA A 97 10.47 9.74 9.76
N LEU A 98 10.33 8.80 10.66
CA LEU A 98 9.79 7.47 10.34
C LEU A 98 8.31 7.41 10.65
N TYR A 99 7.55 6.90 9.71
CA TYR A 99 6.11 6.68 9.84
C TYR A 99 5.80 5.21 9.60
N LEU A 100 4.75 4.73 10.23
CA LEU A 100 4.26 3.37 10.01
C LEU A 100 2.90 3.47 9.34
N VAL A 101 2.70 2.68 8.29
CA VAL A 101 1.47 2.69 7.52
C VAL A 101 0.87 1.30 7.62
N THR A 102 -0.33 1.20 8.14
CA THR A 102 -1.02 -0.08 8.28
C THR A 102 -2.24 -0.10 7.37
N ALA A 103 -2.36 -1.14 6.58
CA ALA A 103 -3.55 -1.38 5.76
C ALA A 103 -4.19 -2.66 6.23
N THR A 104 -5.51 -2.63 6.44
CA THR A 104 -6.28 -3.81 6.84
C THR A 104 -7.39 -4.00 5.82
N CYS A 105 -7.50 -5.20 5.27
CA CYS A 105 -8.54 -5.49 4.30
C CYS A 105 -9.87 -5.59 5.02
N ALA A 106 -10.80 -4.69 4.71
CA ALA A 106 -12.13 -4.70 5.28
C ALA A 106 -13.08 -5.56 4.46
N PHE A 107 -12.84 -5.67 3.17
CA PHE A 107 -13.68 -6.41 2.25
C PHE A 107 -12.90 -6.76 1.00
N SER A 108 -13.08 -7.93 0.47
CA SER A 108 -12.53 -8.24 -0.85
C SER A 108 -13.37 -9.31 -1.54
N ASP A 109 -13.44 -9.24 -2.85
CA ASP A 109 -14.00 -10.30 -3.67
C ASP A 109 -13.01 -10.55 -4.82
N ALA A 110 -13.45 -11.15 -5.92
CA ALA A 110 -12.54 -11.56 -6.98
C ALA A 110 -11.75 -10.40 -7.59
N GLU A 111 -12.34 -9.22 -7.66
CA GLU A 111 -11.74 -8.09 -8.37
C GLU A 111 -11.65 -6.81 -7.58
N THR A 112 -12.44 -6.64 -6.53
CA THR A 112 -12.46 -5.39 -5.77
C THR A 112 -12.09 -5.63 -4.32
N ALA A 113 -11.56 -4.60 -3.67
CA ALA A 113 -11.20 -4.67 -2.27
C ALA A 113 -11.32 -3.30 -1.62
N SER A 114 -11.58 -3.30 -0.33
CA SER A 114 -11.63 -2.08 0.47
C SER A 114 -10.66 -2.24 1.62
N PHE A 115 -9.85 -1.21 1.87
CA PHE A 115 -8.82 -1.25 2.90
C PHE A 115 -8.98 -0.06 3.85
N GLU A 116 -8.91 -0.36 5.15
CA GLU A 116 -8.82 0.69 6.17
C GLU A 116 -7.34 0.96 6.39
N CYS A 117 -6.92 2.20 6.24
CA CYS A 117 -5.51 2.56 6.30
C CYS A 117 -5.25 3.63 7.34
N VAL A 118 -4.12 3.51 8.03
CA VAL A 118 -3.72 4.43 9.09
C VAL A 118 -2.24 4.71 8.95
N VAL A 119 -1.84 5.98 9.10
CA VAL A 119 -0.44 6.36 9.17
C VAL A 119 -0.17 6.89 10.58
N THR A 120 0.85 6.38 11.24
CA THR A 120 1.24 6.82 12.58
C THR A 120 2.69 7.28 12.58
N GLN A 121 3.02 8.18 13.51
CA GLN A 121 4.41 8.53 13.77
C GLN A 121 5.04 7.40 14.55
N ALA A 122 6.19 6.90 14.10
CA ALA A 122 6.82 5.78 14.77
C ALA A 122 7.27 6.13 16.19
N ARG A 123 7.68 7.38 16.39
CA ARG A 123 8.26 7.79 17.70
C ARG A 123 7.26 7.75 18.85
N ASP A 124 5.99 8.04 18.60
CA ASP A 124 5.00 8.15 19.66
C ASP A 124 3.67 7.47 19.36
N GLY A 125 3.52 6.90 18.19
CA GLY A 125 2.28 6.21 17.81
C GLY A 125 1.12 7.14 17.46
N ALA A 126 1.35 8.45 17.37
CA ALA A 126 0.28 9.39 17.06
C ALA A 126 -0.23 9.16 15.64
N VAL A 127 -1.56 9.10 15.48
CA VAL A 127 -2.17 8.94 14.17
C VAL A 127 -2.12 10.26 13.43
N VAL A 128 -1.56 10.29 12.24
CA VAL A 128 -1.44 11.51 11.44
C VAL A 128 -2.28 11.46 10.17
N ALA A 129 -2.75 10.28 9.76
CA ALA A 129 -3.63 10.16 8.61
C ALA A 129 -4.43 8.88 8.70
N LYS A 130 -5.67 8.92 8.20
CA LYS A 130 -6.53 7.74 8.10
C LYS A 130 -7.35 7.86 6.83
N ALA A 131 -7.66 6.74 6.22
CA ALA A 131 -8.54 6.72 5.04
C ALA A 131 -9.06 5.32 4.79
N THR A 132 -10.16 5.25 4.04
CA THR A 132 -10.62 3.99 3.45
C THR A 132 -10.29 4.07 1.96
N LEU A 133 -9.58 3.09 1.44
CA LEU A 133 -9.25 3.00 0.02
C LEU A 133 -10.06 1.90 -0.63
N ASN A 134 -10.60 2.19 -1.80
CA ASN A 134 -11.27 1.17 -2.62
C ASN A 134 -10.44 0.93 -3.86
N ALA A 135 -10.18 -0.32 -4.16
CA ALA A 135 -9.30 -0.70 -5.24
C ALA A 135 -9.93 -1.76 -6.13
N TYR A 136 -9.51 -1.79 -7.38
CA TYR A 136 -9.94 -2.76 -8.37
C TYR A 136 -8.70 -3.43 -8.93
N ARG A 137 -8.71 -4.76 -9.00
CA ARG A 137 -7.61 -5.50 -9.57
C ARG A 137 -8.18 -6.53 -10.51
N PRO A 138 -8.21 -6.22 -11.83
CA PRO A 138 -8.81 -7.14 -12.80
C PRO A 138 -7.97 -8.41 -12.94
N GLN A 139 -8.62 -9.53 -13.16
CA GLN A 139 -7.92 -10.78 -13.38
C GLN A 139 -7.27 -10.80 -14.75
N ASP A 140 -7.89 -10.14 -15.73
CA ASP A 140 -7.33 -10.01 -17.07
C ASP A 140 -6.93 -8.56 -17.28
N ILE A 141 -5.68 -8.23 -16.93
CA ILE A 141 -5.17 -6.89 -17.07
C ILE A 141 -5.20 -6.43 -18.52
N ARG A 142 -4.88 -7.31 -19.44
CA ARG A 142 -4.82 -6.96 -20.84
C ARG A 142 -6.20 -6.59 -21.38
N GLY A 143 -7.19 -7.37 -21.04
CA GLY A 143 -8.57 -7.07 -21.43
C GLY A 143 -9.07 -5.77 -20.81
N PHE A 144 -8.74 -5.54 -19.54
CA PHE A 144 -9.13 -4.32 -18.85
C PHE A 144 -8.50 -3.08 -19.52
N MET A 145 -7.21 -3.14 -19.82
CA MET A 145 -6.52 -2.01 -20.45
C MET A 145 -7.08 -1.72 -21.85
N THR A 146 -7.44 -2.76 -22.60
CA THR A 146 -8.04 -2.57 -23.91
C THR A 146 -9.40 -1.89 -23.79
N ALA A 147 -10.21 -2.29 -22.83
CA ALA A 147 -11.52 -1.68 -22.62
C ALA A 147 -11.41 -0.21 -22.26
N GLN A 148 -10.40 0.18 -21.51
CA GLN A 148 -10.20 1.58 -21.13
C GLN A 148 -9.84 2.47 -22.33
N ARG A 149 -9.29 1.88 -23.40
CA ARG A 149 -8.94 2.65 -24.59
C ARG A 149 -10.12 2.88 -25.52
N GLU A 150 -11.14 2.09 -25.38
CA GLU A 150 -12.32 2.26 -26.18
C GLU A 150 -13.28 3.23 -25.54
#